data_ba39b5547af283fcca6de6649147e203
#
_entry.id   ba39b5547af283fcca6de6649147e203
#
_cell.length_a   1.000
_cell.length_b   1.000
_cell.length_c   1.000
_cell.angle_alpha   90.00
_cell.angle_beta   90.00
_cell.angle_gamma   90.00
#
_symmetry.space_group_name_H-M   'P 1'
#
loop_
_entity.id
_entity.type
_entity.pdbx_description
1 polymer ?
#
loop_
_entity_poly.entity_id
_entity_poly.type
_entity_poly.pdbx_seq_one_letter_code
_entity_poly.pdbx_strand_id
1 'polypeptide(L)'
;KDIINVIKKANEFSGGIDIFCSNAGIGGKPGLLNLEPSDWEKIWGVNVMSHIHAAKNVLPQMIEQGGGYLMNTSSAAGLLTQLGAAGYAVTKSAAVSFAEWVKITYGDKGIGVSCLCPQAVRTAMTADGPGVAGVDGMMEADVVAVEVLKAIEEEKFLVTPHIEVLEYVKRKGNDRD
;
A
#
# COMPACT_ATOMS: atom_id res chain seq x y z
N LYS A 1 -14.70 -12.41 0.16
CA LYS A 1 -15.35 -12.95 1.40
C LYS A 1 -14.56 -12.53 2.65
N ASP A 2 -13.25 -12.76 2.70
CA ASP A 2 -12.45 -12.62 3.93
C ASP A 2 -12.40 -11.18 4.47
N ILE A 3 -12.21 -10.17 3.61
CA ILE A 3 -12.24 -8.76 4.00
C ILE A 3 -13.60 -8.36 4.60
N ILE A 4 -14.69 -8.80 3.98
CA ILE A 4 -16.04 -8.53 4.51
C ILE A 4 -16.22 -9.16 5.91
N ASN A 5 -15.71 -10.36 6.11
CA ASN A 5 -15.76 -11.02 7.41
C ASN A 5 -14.91 -10.30 8.47
N VAL A 6 -13.73 -9.77 8.10
CA VAL A 6 -12.91 -8.96 9.00
C VAL A 6 -13.64 -7.70 9.42
N ILE A 7 -14.21 -6.95 8.47
CA ILE A 7 -14.97 -5.72 8.74
C ILE A 7 -16.18 -6.03 9.64
N LYS A 8 -16.93 -7.10 9.33
CA LYS A 8 -18.06 -7.51 10.16
C LYS A 8 -17.65 -7.81 11.60
N LYS A 9 -16.59 -8.61 11.80
CA LYS A 9 -16.09 -8.94 13.14
C LYS A 9 -15.57 -7.71 13.89
N ALA A 10 -14.89 -6.79 13.21
CA ALA A 10 -14.45 -5.55 13.82
C ALA A 10 -15.63 -4.72 14.30
N ASN A 11 -16.66 -4.56 13.48
CA ASN A 11 -17.88 -3.83 13.86
C ASN A 11 -18.62 -4.51 15.02
N GLU A 12 -18.70 -5.84 15.05
CA GLU A 12 -19.29 -6.59 16.17
C GLU A 12 -18.52 -6.37 17.49
N PHE A 13 -17.19 -6.16 17.39
CA PHE A 13 -16.32 -5.96 18.56
C PHE A 13 -16.29 -4.51 19.06
N SER A 14 -16.19 -3.53 18.16
CA SER A 14 -15.94 -2.11 18.51
C SER A 14 -17.10 -1.16 18.16
N GLY A 15 -18.13 -1.63 17.46
CA GLY A 15 -19.24 -0.79 17.02
C GLY A 15 -18.94 0.06 15.80
N GLY A 16 -17.69 0.12 15.33
CA GLY A 16 -17.25 0.88 14.16
C GLY A 16 -15.78 0.69 13.87
N ILE A 17 -15.30 1.26 12.75
CA ILE A 17 -13.90 1.22 12.32
C ILE A 17 -13.46 2.65 12.04
N ASP A 18 -12.55 3.17 12.85
CA ASP A 18 -11.96 4.49 12.68
C ASP A 18 -10.77 4.45 11.72
N ILE A 19 -9.94 3.39 11.81
CA ILE A 19 -8.76 3.20 10.96
C ILE A 19 -8.80 1.79 10.37
N PHE A 20 -8.66 1.70 9.04
CA PHE A 20 -8.50 0.43 8.34
C PHE A 20 -7.13 0.35 7.65
N CYS A 21 -6.28 -0.57 8.13
CA CYS A 21 -4.96 -0.83 7.53
C CYS A 21 -5.05 -1.92 6.47
N SER A 22 -5.00 -1.55 5.21
CA SER A 22 -4.94 -2.48 4.08
C SER A 22 -3.47 -2.78 3.75
N ASN A 23 -2.91 -3.79 4.42
CA ASN A 23 -1.47 -4.07 4.42
C ASN A 23 -1.10 -5.37 3.68
N ALA A 24 -2.02 -6.29 3.47
CA ALA A 24 -1.72 -7.58 2.83
C ALA A 24 -1.15 -7.41 1.41
N GLY A 25 -0.04 -8.10 1.14
CA GLY A 25 0.61 -8.04 -0.16
C GLY A 25 1.52 -9.25 -0.40
N ILE A 26 1.79 -9.54 -1.67
CA ILE A 26 2.72 -10.61 -2.09
C ILE A 26 3.68 -10.10 -3.15
N GLY A 27 4.90 -10.67 -3.21
CA GLY A 27 5.91 -10.33 -4.23
C GLY A 27 5.60 -10.89 -5.62
N GLY A 28 4.87 -12.00 -5.69
CA GLY A 28 4.62 -12.71 -6.94
C GLY A 28 5.85 -13.45 -7.48
N LYS A 29 5.73 -13.96 -8.70
CA LYS A 29 6.86 -14.57 -9.43
C LYS A 29 7.71 -13.48 -10.09
N PRO A 30 9.04 -13.68 -10.20
CA PRO A 30 9.91 -12.75 -10.92
C PRO A 30 9.73 -12.87 -12.44
N GLY A 31 10.19 -11.83 -13.15
CA GLY A 31 10.19 -11.76 -14.61
C GLY A 31 8.90 -11.25 -15.22
N LEU A 32 8.74 -11.51 -16.51
CA LEU A 32 7.54 -11.20 -17.31
C LEU A 32 7.18 -12.36 -18.24
N LEU A 33 8.17 -12.86 -19.01
CA LEU A 33 7.92 -13.82 -20.11
C LEU A 33 7.47 -15.20 -19.63
N ASN A 34 7.72 -15.52 -18.35
CA ASN A 34 7.38 -16.77 -17.69
C ASN A 34 6.16 -16.66 -16.76
N LEU A 35 5.44 -15.53 -16.83
CA LEU A 35 4.24 -15.32 -16.04
C LEU A 35 3.02 -15.81 -16.80
N GLU A 36 2.25 -16.69 -16.17
CA GLU A 36 0.95 -17.14 -16.65
C GLU A 36 -0.16 -16.15 -16.25
N PRO A 37 -1.30 -16.14 -16.96
CA PRO A 37 -2.45 -15.31 -16.57
C PRO A 37 -2.87 -15.49 -15.11
N SER A 38 -2.81 -16.71 -14.58
CA SER A 38 -3.13 -17.03 -13.18
C SER A 38 -2.16 -16.38 -12.17
N ASP A 39 -0.89 -16.16 -12.55
CA ASP A 39 0.07 -15.44 -11.70
C ASP A 39 -0.32 -13.96 -11.59
N TRP A 40 -0.77 -13.36 -12.69
CA TRP A 40 -1.29 -12.00 -12.73
C TRP A 40 -2.59 -11.87 -11.92
N GLU A 41 -3.54 -12.79 -12.09
CA GLU A 41 -4.80 -12.80 -11.33
C GLU A 41 -4.52 -12.88 -9.82
N LYS A 42 -3.60 -13.75 -9.42
CA LYS A 42 -3.24 -13.93 -8.01
C LYS A 42 -2.64 -12.65 -7.40
N ILE A 43 -1.62 -12.07 -8.04
CA ILE A 43 -0.95 -10.89 -7.50
C ILE A 43 -1.87 -9.65 -7.56
N TRP A 44 -2.67 -9.51 -8.59
CA TRP A 44 -3.67 -8.46 -8.72
C TRP A 44 -4.75 -8.59 -7.65
N GLY A 45 -5.25 -9.79 -7.43
CA GLY A 45 -6.25 -10.09 -6.39
C GLY A 45 -5.79 -9.69 -5.00
N VAL A 46 -4.51 -9.95 -4.67
CA VAL A 46 -3.96 -9.62 -3.36
C VAL A 46 -3.50 -8.16 -3.28
N ASN A 47 -2.71 -7.66 -4.23
CA ASN A 47 -2.06 -6.36 -4.09
C ASN A 47 -2.94 -5.16 -4.50
N VAL A 48 -4.04 -5.39 -5.24
CA VAL A 48 -4.92 -4.33 -5.74
C VAL A 48 -6.35 -4.52 -5.25
N MET A 49 -6.97 -5.68 -5.59
CA MET A 49 -8.38 -5.90 -5.28
C MET A 49 -8.67 -5.95 -3.78
N SER A 50 -7.70 -6.33 -2.95
CA SER A 50 -7.85 -6.28 -1.50
C SER A 50 -8.09 -4.84 -1.00
N HIS A 51 -7.33 -3.86 -1.50
CA HIS A 51 -7.50 -2.44 -1.18
C HIS A 51 -8.87 -1.93 -1.65
N ILE A 52 -9.26 -2.28 -2.88
CA ILE A 52 -10.56 -1.89 -3.45
C ILE A 52 -11.72 -2.48 -2.64
N HIS A 53 -11.64 -3.77 -2.30
CA HIS A 53 -12.66 -4.42 -1.48
C HIS A 53 -12.72 -3.84 -0.06
N ALA A 54 -11.58 -3.54 0.56
CA ALA A 54 -11.53 -2.88 1.86
C ALA A 54 -12.25 -1.53 1.81
N ALA A 55 -11.82 -0.63 0.94
CA ALA A 55 -12.41 0.70 0.81
C ALA A 55 -13.92 0.63 0.50
N LYS A 56 -14.32 -0.20 -0.48
CA LYS A 56 -15.74 -0.36 -0.86
C LYS A 56 -16.63 -0.75 0.32
N ASN A 57 -16.13 -1.55 1.25
CA ASN A 57 -16.93 -2.06 2.36
C ASN A 57 -16.80 -1.25 3.64
N VAL A 58 -15.75 -0.43 3.82
CA VAL A 58 -15.55 0.36 5.04
C VAL A 58 -15.93 1.83 4.85
N LEU A 59 -15.75 2.41 3.67
CA LEU A 59 -16.06 3.82 3.39
C LEU A 59 -17.50 4.23 3.72
N PRO A 60 -18.55 3.43 3.39
CA PRO A 60 -19.92 3.84 3.69
C PRO A 60 -20.12 4.13 5.19
N GLN A 61 -19.66 3.25 6.07
CA GLN A 61 -19.77 3.46 7.51
C GLN A 61 -18.88 4.61 8.01
N MET A 62 -17.65 4.75 7.48
CA MET A 62 -16.77 5.86 7.85
C MET A 62 -17.40 7.22 7.51
N ILE A 63 -18.02 7.33 6.35
CA ILE A 63 -18.73 8.55 5.92
C ILE A 63 -19.95 8.81 6.83
N GLU A 64 -20.73 7.78 7.14
CA GLU A 64 -21.91 7.87 8.01
C GLU A 64 -21.55 8.29 9.44
N GLN A 65 -20.43 7.81 9.98
CA GLN A 65 -19.94 8.20 11.31
C GLN A 65 -19.23 9.56 11.34
N GLY A 66 -19.08 10.23 10.19
CA GLY A 66 -18.49 11.57 10.09
C GLY A 66 -17.01 11.60 9.78
N GLY A 67 -16.38 10.46 9.51
CA GLY A 67 -14.97 10.35 9.13
C GLY A 67 -14.35 8.99 9.40
N GLY A 68 -13.14 8.83 8.92
CA GLY A 68 -12.35 7.63 9.12
C GLY A 68 -11.02 7.69 8.36
N TYR A 69 -10.18 6.69 8.53
CA TYR A 69 -8.84 6.70 7.97
C TYR A 69 -8.48 5.38 7.27
N LEU A 70 -7.98 5.48 6.04
CA LEU A 70 -7.45 4.35 5.28
C LEU A 70 -5.93 4.42 5.19
N MET A 71 -5.24 3.41 5.71
CA MET A 71 -3.81 3.23 5.52
C MET A 71 -3.57 2.09 4.52
N ASN A 72 -3.01 2.42 3.35
CA ASN A 72 -2.71 1.46 2.30
C ASN A 72 -1.21 1.21 2.20
N THR A 73 -0.80 -0.06 2.20
CA THR A 73 0.61 -0.44 2.01
C THR A 73 0.88 -0.77 0.54
N SER A 74 1.57 0.15 -0.14
CA SER A 74 2.13 -0.08 -1.46
C SER A 74 3.61 -0.48 -1.36
N SER A 75 4.49 0.24 -2.03
CA SER A 75 5.94 0.06 -2.07
C SER A 75 6.58 1.23 -2.81
N ALA A 76 7.87 1.48 -2.61
CA ALA A 76 8.68 2.32 -3.50
C ALA A 76 8.60 1.84 -4.96
N ALA A 77 8.41 0.53 -5.19
CA ALA A 77 8.14 -0.04 -6.51
C ALA A 77 6.90 0.54 -7.20
N GLY A 78 5.91 1.00 -6.43
CA GLY A 78 4.72 1.66 -6.96
C GLY A 78 4.99 3.08 -7.49
N LEU A 79 6.04 3.72 -7.01
CA LEU A 79 6.47 5.07 -7.42
C LEU A 79 7.56 5.01 -8.51
N LEU A 80 8.50 4.07 -8.37
CA LEU A 80 9.73 3.98 -9.17
C LEU A 80 9.70 2.89 -10.23
N THR A 81 8.99 1.83 -10.03
CA THR A 81 9.02 0.51 -10.66
C THR A 81 9.93 -0.48 -9.90
N GLN A 82 9.91 -1.76 -10.32
CA GLN A 82 10.73 -2.81 -9.70
C GLN A 82 11.40 -3.64 -10.81
N LEU A 83 12.72 -3.60 -10.88
CA LEU A 83 13.46 -4.43 -11.81
C LEU A 83 13.23 -5.92 -11.52
N GLY A 84 13.02 -6.70 -12.56
CA GLY A 84 12.87 -8.15 -12.48
C GLY A 84 11.53 -8.66 -11.93
N ALA A 85 10.54 -7.80 -11.63
CA ALA A 85 9.26 -8.21 -11.06
C ALA A 85 8.08 -7.39 -11.62
N ALA A 86 7.70 -7.68 -12.87
CA ALA A 86 6.67 -6.93 -13.59
C ALA A 86 5.32 -6.89 -12.87
N GLY A 87 4.82 -8.05 -12.42
CA GLY A 87 3.54 -8.13 -11.70
C GLY A 87 3.53 -7.32 -10.41
N TYR A 88 4.64 -7.35 -9.65
CA TYR A 88 4.78 -6.56 -8.44
C TYR A 88 4.77 -5.07 -8.73
N ALA A 89 5.62 -4.61 -9.65
CA ALA A 89 5.72 -3.20 -10.02
C ALA A 89 4.37 -2.62 -10.46
N VAL A 90 3.68 -3.31 -11.38
CA VAL A 90 2.37 -2.87 -11.90
C VAL A 90 1.33 -2.82 -10.81
N THR A 91 1.23 -3.85 -9.98
CA THR A 91 0.22 -3.90 -8.91
C THR A 91 0.47 -2.88 -7.81
N LYS A 92 1.73 -2.61 -7.46
CA LYS A 92 2.07 -1.58 -6.48
C LYS A 92 1.82 -0.16 -7.01
N SER A 93 2.05 0.10 -8.31
CA SER A 93 1.65 1.36 -8.96
C SER A 93 0.13 1.54 -8.95
N ALA A 94 -0.63 0.50 -9.24
CA ALA A 94 -2.09 0.53 -9.17
C ALA A 94 -2.60 0.81 -7.75
N ALA A 95 -1.95 0.23 -6.72
CA ALA A 95 -2.30 0.50 -5.32
C ALA A 95 -2.05 1.95 -4.90
N VAL A 96 -0.94 2.58 -5.34
CA VAL A 96 -0.69 4.01 -5.13
C VAL A 96 -1.77 4.85 -5.78
N SER A 97 -2.04 4.63 -7.07
CA SER A 97 -3.05 5.36 -7.84
C SER A 97 -4.44 5.23 -7.21
N PHE A 98 -4.81 4.03 -6.74
CA PHE A 98 -6.07 3.82 -6.05
C PHE A 98 -6.15 4.60 -4.73
N ALA A 99 -5.10 4.57 -3.91
CA ALA A 99 -5.06 5.31 -2.65
C ALA A 99 -5.19 6.83 -2.87
N GLU A 100 -4.49 7.36 -3.88
CA GLU A 100 -4.56 8.76 -4.27
C GLU A 100 -5.98 9.14 -4.74
N TRP A 101 -6.58 8.30 -5.59
CA TRP A 101 -7.95 8.50 -6.05
C TRP A 101 -8.94 8.56 -4.88
N VAL A 102 -8.82 7.66 -3.90
CA VAL A 102 -9.68 7.66 -2.70
C VAL A 102 -9.50 8.94 -1.89
N LYS A 103 -8.25 9.39 -1.66
CA LYS A 103 -7.97 10.63 -0.95
C LYS A 103 -8.63 11.84 -1.61
N ILE A 104 -8.47 11.97 -2.93
CA ILE A 104 -9.03 13.10 -3.70
C ILE A 104 -10.57 13.05 -3.70
N THR A 105 -11.14 11.85 -3.85
CA THR A 105 -12.59 11.68 -4.04
C THR A 105 -13.39 11.79 -2.73
N TYR A 106 -12.80 11.37 -1.61
CA TYR A 106 -13.52 11.26 -0.33
C TYR A 106 -12.95 12.15 0.78
N GLY A 107 -11.92 12.95 0.51
CA GLY A 107 -11.32 13.86 1.50
C GLY A 107 -12.34 14.81 2.10
N ASP A 108 -13.16 15.43 1.27
CA ASP A 108 -14.24 16.36 1.70
C ASP A 108 -15.35 15.68 2.52
N LYS A 109 -15.33 14.34 2.60
CA LYS A 109 -16.26 13.53 3.42
C LYS A 109 -15.64 13.07 4.73
N GLY A 110 -14.53 13.68 5.14
CA GLY A 110 -13.83 13.33 6.37
C GLY A 110 -12.96 12.08 6.28
N ILE A 111 -12.62 11.61 5.06
CA ILE A 111 -11.80 10.41 4.89
C ILE A 111 -10.32 10.79 4.74
N GLY A 112 -9.54 10.47 5.77
CA GLY A 112 -8.08 10.50 5.72
C GLY A 112 -7.51 9.29 4.96
N VAL A 113 -6.40 9.49 4.24
CA VAL A 113 -5.72 8.39 3.52
C VAL A 113 -4.22 8.58 3.58
N SER A 114 -3.50 7.53 4.00
CA SER A 114 -2.05 7.40 3.84
C SER A 114 -1.70 6.23 2.92
N CYS A 115 -0.65 6.41 2.13
CA CYS A 115 -0.07 5.37 1.28
C CYS A 115 1.39 5.14 1.66
N LEU A 116 1.66 4.01 2.30
CA LEU A 116 3.00 3.59 2.70
C LEU A 116 3.74 3.02 1.49
N CYS A 117 4.88 3.62 1.16
CA CYS A 117 5.73 3.26 0.03
C CYS A 117 7.18 2.98 0.48
N PRO A 118 7.46 1.91 1.22
CA PRO A 118 8.80 1.60 1.70
C PRO A 118 9.63 0.94 0.60
N GLN A 119 10.95 0.99 0.75
CA GLN A 119 11.88 0.06 0.13
C GLN A 119 11.96 -1.24 0.95
N ALA A 120 13.14 -1.81 1.13
CA ALA A 120 13.29 -3.06 1.86
C ALA A 120 13.01 -2.89 3.37
N VAL A 121 12.09 -3.70 3.86
CA VAL A 121 11.76 -3.84 5.28
C VAL A 121 12.04 -5.28 5.70
N ARG A 122 12.65 -5.48 6.86
CA ARG A 122 12.97 -6.81 7.39
C ARG A 122 11.69 -7.55 7.79
N THR A 123 11.25 -8.44 6.93
CA THR A 123 10.04 -9.25 7.06
C THR A 123 10.25 -10.63 6.41
N ALA A 124 9.26 -11.50 6.51
CA ALA A 124 9.29 -12.78 5.79
C ALA A 124 9.42 -12.62 4.26
N MET A 125 8.93 -11.53 3.69
CA MET A 125 9.04 -11.25 2.24
C MET A 125 10.48 -11.00 1.79
N THR A 126 11.35 -10.55 2.68
CA THR A 126 12.77 -10.22 2.42
C THR A 126 13.74 -11.20 3.07
N ALA A 127 13.26 -12.38 3.50
CA ALA A 127 14.09 -13.42 4.17
C ALA A 127 15.23 -13.91 3.29
N ASP A 128 15.00 -14.02 1.98
CA ASP A 128 16.01 -14.44 0.99
C ASP A 128 16.88 -13.28 0.48
N GLY A 129 16.79 -12.12 1.13
CA GLY A 129 17.50 -10.90 0.81
C GLY A 129 16.61 -9.80 0.23
N PRO A 130 17.06 -8.53 0.33
CA PRO A 130 16.25 -7.38 -0.06
C PRO A 130 16.21 -7.12 -1.58
N GLY A 131 17.05 -7.79 -2.37
CA GLY A 131 17.21 -7.53 -3.79
C GLY A 131 17.53 -6.05 -4.07
N VAL A 132 17.04 -5.52 -5.18
CA VAL A 132 17.24 -4.11 -5.57
C VAL A 132 16.58 -3.12 -4.61
N ALA A 133 15.59 -3.56 -3.82
CA ALA A 133 14.95 -2.69 -2.83
C ALA A 133 15.85 -2.39 -1.61
N GLY A 134 16.96 -3.10 -1.46
CA GLY A 134 17.89 -2.90 -0.35
C GLY A 134 19.06 -1.96 -0.64
N VAL A 135 19.03 -1.23 -1.75
CA VAL A 135 20.12 -0.34 -2.17
C VAL A 135 20.47 0.73 -1.11
N ASP A 136 19.46 1.22 -0.41
CA ASP A 136 19.62 2.21 0.68
C ASP A 136 19.52 1.56 2.07
N GLY A 137 19.67 0.24 2.15
CA GLY A 137 19.57 -0.53 3.39
C GLY A 137 18.20 -1.15 3.63
N MET A 138 18.06 -1.79 4.79
CA MET A 138 16.80 -2.38 5.27
C MET A 138 16.39 -1.72 6.57
N MET A 139 15.12 -1.38 6.68
CA MET A 139 14.53 -0.87 7.92
C MET A 139 13.87 -2.02 8.70
N GLU A 140 13.81 -1.89 10.02
CA GLU A 140 13.02 -2.77 10.87
C GLU A 140 11.52 -2.43 10.76
N ALA A 141 10.67 -3.44 10.88
CA ALA A 141 9.22 -3.26 10.69
C ALA A 141 8.58 -2.33 11.73
N ASP A 142 9.06 -2.35 12.97
CA ASP A 142 8.60 -1.47 14.05
C ASP A 142 8.96 0.01 13.79
N VAL A 143 10.14 0.28 13.23
CA VAL A 143 10.54 1.63 12.82
C VAL A 143 9.60 2.16 11.73
N VAL A 144 9.31 1.33 10.73
CA VAL A 144 8.34 1.69 9.67
C VAL A 144 6.93 1.93 10.24
N ALA A 145 6.51 1.12 11.22
CA ALA A 145 5.21 1.29 11.87
C ALA A 145 5.10 2.63 12.62
N VAL A 146 6.17 3.07 13.29
CA VAL A 146 6.22 4.40 13.94
C VAL A 146 6.05 5.52 12.93
N GLU A 147 6.71 5.44 11.76
CA GLU A 147 6.55 6.45 10.71
C GLU A 147 5.12 6.48 10.13
N VAL A 148 4.45 5.31 10.06
CA VAL A 148 3.03 5.25 9.66
C VAL A 148 2.14 5.93 10.70
N LEU A 149 2.34 5.69 11.99
CA LEU A 149 1.56 6.35 13.04
C LEU A 149 1.69 7.86 13.00
N LYS A 150 2.91 8.38 12.87
CA LYS A 150 3.15 9.82 12.68
C LYS A 150 2.44 10.37 11.44
N ALA A 151 2.50 9.63 10.33
CA ALA A 151 1.85 10.05 9.09
C ALA A 151 0.31 10.10 9.21
N ILE A 152 -0.29 9.19 9.97
CA ILE A 152 -1.72 9.22 10.28
C ILE A 152 -2.07 10.44 11.15
N GLU A 153 -1.28 10.73 12.18
CA GLU A 153 -1.46 11.90 13.06
C GLU A 153 -1.32 13.22 12.27
N GLU A 154 -0.41 13.28 11.31
CA GLU A 154 -0.14 14.45 10.45
C GLU A 154 -1.05 14.50 9.20
N GLU A 155 -1.93 13.53 9.01
CA GLU A 155 -2.76 13.34 7.79
C GLU A 155 -1.95 13.34 6.48
N LYS A 156 -0.71 12.86 6.55
CA LYS A 156 0.23 12.82 5.44
C LYS A 156 -0.12 11.69 4.47
N PHE A 157 -0.32 12.02 3.20
CA PHE A 157 -0.69 11.02 2.19
C PHE A 157 0.45 10.06 1.89
N LEU A 158 1.59 10.56 1.42
CA LEU A 158 2.70 9.72 0.97
C LEU A 158 3.69 9.48 2.11
N VAL A 159 3.83 8.22 2.51
CA VAL A 159 4.73 7.79 3.57
C VAL A 159 5.88 7.01 2.95
N THR A 160 7.06 7.62 2.90
CA THR A 160 8.30 7.05 2.36
C THR A 160 9.36 7.00 3.47
N PRO A 161 9.39 5.92 4.28
CA PRO A 161 10.34 5.81 5.39
C PRO A 161 11.80 5.94 4.94
N HIS A 162 12.13 5.38 3.77
CA HIS A 162 13.43 5.60 3.11
C HIS A 162 13.37 6.94 2.35
N ILE A 163 14.05 7.94 2.88
CA ILE A 163 13.99 9.32 2.35
C ILE A 163 14.53 9.46 0.93
N GLU A 164 15.41 8.54 0.52
CA GLU A 164 16.02 8.48 -0.82
C GLU A 164 14.96 8.26 -1.91
N VAL A 165 13.85 7.60 -1.56
CA VAL A 165 12.75 7.35 -2.50
C VAL A 165 12.20 8.64 -3.10
N LEU A 166 12.06 9.70 -2.31
CA LEU A 166 11.57 10.99 -2.81
C LEU A 166 12.53 11.64 -3.80
N GLU A 167 13.83 11.47 -3.60
CA GLU A 167 14.85 11.95 -4.54
C GLU A 167 14.78 11.16 -5.86
N TYR A 168 14.64 9.85 -5.78
CA TYR A 168 14.47 9.01 -6.98
C TYR A 168 13.18 9.35 -7.75
N VAL A 169 12.08 9.63 -7.06
CA VAL A 169 10.84 10.08 -7.70
C VAL A 169 11.03 11.41 -8.42
N LYS A 170 11.74 12.37 -7.82
CA LYS A 170 12.08 13.65 -8.48
C LYS A 170 12.93 13.44 -9.72
N ARG A 171 13.97 12.61 -9.65
CA ARG A 171 14.81 12.27 -10.82
C ARG A 171 13.98 11.66 -11.93
N LYS A 172 13.16 10.66 -11.61
CA LYS A 172 12.25 10.02 -12.58
C LYS A 172 11.23 11.00 -13.17
N GLY A 173 10.81 12.03 -12.43
CA GLY A 173 9.90 13.06 -12.92
C GLY A 173 10.57 14.05 -13.87
N ASN A 174 11.85 14.35 -13.64
CA ASN A 174 12.64 15.29 -14.43
C ASN A 174 13.21 14.64 -15.70
N ASP A 175 13.55 13.38 -15.63
CA ASP A 175 14.17 12.62 -16.72
C ASP A 175 13.63 11.19 -16.70
N ARG A 176 12.95 10.80 -17.77
CA ARG A 176 12.39 9.46 -17.95
C ARG A 176 13.15 8.62 -18.96
N ASP A 177 14.10 9.20 -19.65
CA ASP A 177 14.94 8.55 -20.61
C ASP A 177 16.24 8.06 -19.98
#